data_6f614927cdb1c3d91a7cad561340a131
#
_entry.id   6f614927cdb1c3d91a7cad561340a131
#
_cell.length_a   1.000
_cell.length_b   1.000
_cell.length_c   1.000
_cell.angle_alpha   90.00
_cell.angle_beta   90.00
_cell.angle_gamma   90.00
#
_symmetry.space_group_name_H-M   'P 1'
#
loop_
_entity.id
_entity.type
_entity.pdbx_description
1 polymer ?
#
loop_
_entity_poly.entity_id
_entity_poly.type
_entity_poly.pdbx_seq_one_letter_code
_entity_poly.pdbx_strand_id
1 'polypeptide(L)'
;MAGSRLPLVVSITLNIFLVGAIAGGIAWFEARRSMPRASLQALGNQLPAPERDAFYKTLREARHQARQTILDGQQARRDAAALLRQPTLDAPALLAALERARIADSAMRAALEQRIVEFAATSSPADRAILAEGLSRYIHAPPPPKKTAQ
;
A
#
# COMPACT_ATOMS: atom_id res chain seq x y z
N MET A 1 27.29 28.14 35.00
CA MET A 1 27.48 26.88 34.29
C MET A 1 26.16 26.40 33.68
N ALA A 2 25.60 27.11 32.68
CA ALA A 2 24.29 26.82 32.08
C ALA A 2 24.37 26.49 30.56
N GLY A 3 25.58 26.28 30.01
CA GLY A 3 25.79 26.20 28.57
C GLY A 3 25.69 24.79 27.92
N SER A 4 25.56 23.70 28.71
CA SER A 4 25.74 22.34 28.20
C SER A 4 24.44 21.60 27.81
N ARG A 5 23.27 22.13 28.14
CA ARG A 5 21.99 21.43 27.91
C ARG A 5 21.34 21.79 26.57
N LEU A 6 21.65 22.93 26.00
CA LEU A 6 21.09 23.41 24.75
C LEU A 6 21.43 22.49 23.54
N PRO A 7 22.69 22.08 23.30
CA PRO A 7 23.02 21.20 22.21
C PRO A 7 22.39 19.81 22.36
N LEU A 8 22.24 19.33 23.61
CA LEU A 8 21.59 18.02 23.86
C LEU A 8 20.08 18.07 23.56
N VAL A 9 19.39 19.13 23.93
CA VAL A 9 17.96 19.32 23.63
C VAL A 9 17.75 19.46 22.14
N VAL A 10 18.57 20.23 21.44
CA VAL A 10 18.52 20.38 19.97
C VAL A 10 18.75 19.04 19.28
N SER A 11 19.72 18.24 19.72
CA SER A 11 20.01 16.92 19.16
C SER A 11 18.84 15.94 19.36
N ILE A 12 18.23 15.92 20.54
CA ILE A 12 17.06 15.05 20.82
C ILE A 12 15.86 15.48 19.98
N THR A 13 15.58 16.77 19.88
CA THR A 13 14.47 17.29 19.07
C THR A 13 14.66 16.98 17.60
N LEU A 14 15.89 17.12 17.09
CA LEU A 14 16.23 16.79 15.71
C LEU A 14 16.07 15.29 15.43
N ASN A 15 16.49 14.43 16.35
CA ASN A 15 16.31 12.96 16.21
C ASN A 15 14.83 12.56 16.24
N ILE A 16 14.02 13.13 17.14
CA ILE A 16 12.58 12.87 17.19
C ILE A 16 11.91 13.35 15.89
N PHE A 17 12.30 14.50 15.37
CA PHE A 17 11.79 15.02 14.10
C PHE A 17 12.20 14.13 12.92
N LEU A 18 13.44 13.64 12.88
CA LEU A 18 13.93 12.74 11.82
C LEU A 18 13.18 11.40 11.84
N VAL A 19 12.99 10.80 13.02
CA VAL A 19 12.22 9.56 13.19
C VAL A 19 10.76 9.78 12.80
N GLY A 20 10.16 10.90 13.17
CA GLY A 20 8.80 11.28 12.76
C GLY A 20 8.66 11.51 11.26
N ALA A 21 9.65 12.15 10.63
CA ALA A 21 9.67 12.38 9.19
C ALA A 21 9.86 11.08 8.38
N ILE A 22 10.69 10.16 8.87
CA ILE A 22 10.89 8.83 8.25
C ILE A 22 9.63 7.99 8.42
N ALA A 23 9.07 7.89 9.61
CA ALA A 23 7.85 7.12 9.87
C ALA A 23 6.63 7.71 9.12
N GLY A 24 6.49 9.03 9.11
CA GLY A 24 5.44 9.73 8.37
C GLY A 24 5.62 9.64 6.85
N GLY A 25 6.87 9.73 6.37
CA GLY A 25 7.22 9.60 4.96
C GLY A 25 6.95 8.20 4.41
N ILE A 26 7.28 7.16 5.16
CA ILE A 26 7.01 5.76 4.78
C ILE A 26 5.50 5.50 4.75
N ALA A 27 4.76 5.92 5.76
CA ALA A 27 3.30 5.77 5.80
C ALA A 27 2.60 6.54 4.67
N TRP A 28 3.08 7.75 4.34
CA TRP A 28 2.55 8.55 3.24
C TRP A 28 2.88 7.94 1.86
N PHE A 29 4.08 7.38 1.71
CA PHE A 29 4.54 6.75 0.48
C PHE A 29 3.86 5.40 0.23
N GLU A 30 3.58 4.60 1.27
CA GLU A 30 2.79 3.37 1.17
C GLU A 30 1.32 3.67 0.87
N ALA A 31 0.74 4.70 1.48
CA ALA A 31 -0.63 5.13 1.19
C ALA A 31 -0.82 5.58 -0.26
N ARG A 32 0.22 6.11 -0.92
CA ARG A 32 0.18 6.47 -2.34
C ARG A 32 0.47 5.32 -3.30
N ARG A 33 1.16 4.26 -2.85
CA ARG A 33 1.56 3.14 -3.73
C ARG A 33 0.56 2.00 -3.80
N SER A 34 -0.30 1.85 -2.85
CA SER A 34 -1.31 0.80 -2.85
C SER A 34 -2.65 1.40 -3.23
N MET A 35 -3.25 0.92 -4.34
CA MET A 35 -4.68 1.04 -4.51
C MET A 35 -5.33 0.41 -3.27
N PRO A 36 -5.92 1.16 -2.32
CA PRO A 36 -6.50 0.57 -1.13
C PRO A 36 -7.58 -0.43 -1.55
N ARG A 37 -7.70 -1.55 -0.85
CA ARG A 37 -8.79 -2.52 -1.08
C ARG A 37 -10.16 -1.84 -1.11
N ALA A 38 -10.32 -0.79 -0.33
CA ALA A 38 -11.51 0.06 -0.31
C ALA A 38 -11.81 0.74 -1.65
N SER A 39 -10.80 1.09 -2.45
CA SER A 39 -11.02 1.75 -3.75
C SER A 39 -11.49 0.78 -4.83
N LEU A 40 -10.98 -0.45 -4.87
CA LEU A 40 -11.46 -1.48 -5.79
C LEU A 40 -12.89 -1.93 -5.44
N GLN A 41 -13.23 -1.99 -4.15
CA GLN A 41 -14.61 -2.24 -3.71
C GLN A 41 -15.54 -1.09 -4.10
N ALA A 42 -15.08 0.16 -3.92
CA ALA A 42 -15.86 1.33 -4.29
C ALA A 42 -16.11 1.41 -5.81
N LEU A 43 -15.16 0.98 -6.64
CA LEU A 43 -15.33 0.83 -8.08
C LEU A 43 -16.42 -0.18 -8.41
N GLY A 44 -16.33 -1.39 -7.85
CA GLY A 44 -17.29 -2.46 -8.10
C GLY A 44 -18.69 -2.12 -7.62
N ASN A 45 -18.86 -1.37 -6.52
CA ASN A 45 -20.16 -1.02 -5.97
C ASN A 45 -21.00 -0.11 -6.87
N GLN A 46 -20.40 0.52 -7.87
CA GLN A 46 -21.08 1.39 -8.82
C GLN A 46 -21.64 0.63 -10.03
N LEU A 47 -21.16 -0.60 -10.25
CA LEU A 47 -21.65 -1.45 -11.33
C LEU A 47 -23.05 -2.00 -11.02
N PRO A 48 -23.87 -2.28 -12.05
CA PRO A 48 -25.09 -3.06 -11.91
C PRO A 48 -24.83 -4.42 -11.23
N ALA A 49 -25.84 -4.99 -10.59
CA ALA A 49 -25.65 -6.18 -9.74
C ALA A 49 -24.94 -7.36 -10.42
N PRO A 50 -25.31 -7.82 -11.65
CA PRO A 50 -24.63 -8.95 -12.28
C PRO A 50 -23.16 -8.66 -12.63
N GLU A 51 -22.87 -7.46 -13.13
CA GLU A 51 -21.51 -7.01 -13.47
C GLU A 51 -20.65 -6.82 -12.24
N ARG A 52 -21.24 -6.34 -11.16
CA ARG A 52 -20.58 -6.22 -9.85
C ARG A 52 -20.13 -7.57 -9.30
N ASP A 53 -20.99 -8.58 -9.36
CA ASP A 53 -20.68 -9.93 -8.90
C ASP A 53 -19.59 -10.57 -9.75
N ALA A 54 -19.63 -10.39 -11.07
CA ALA A 54 -18.59 -10.81 -12.00
C ALA A 54 -17.25 -10.11 -11.70
N PHE A 55 -17.26 -8.81 -11.47
CA PHE A 55 -16.08 -8.04 -11.10
C PHE A 55 -15.44 -8.54 -9.79
N TYR A 56 -16.24 -8.77 -8.75
CA TYR A 56 -15.71 -9.28 -7.49
C TYR A 56 -15.23 -10.73 -7.59
N LYS A 57 -15.85 -11.56 -8.41
CA LYS A 57 -15.37 -12.90 -8.72
C LYS A 57 -13.98 -12.82 -9.35
N THR A 58 -13.80 -12.00 -10.37
CA THR A 58 -12.51 -11.76 -11.01
C THR A 58 -11.42 -11.32 -10.04
N LEU A 59 -11.74 -10.40 -9.12
CA LEU A 59 -10.78 -9.95 -8.09
C LEU A 59 -10.45 -11.05 -7.07
N ARG A 60 -11.42 -11.92 -6.72
CA ARG A 60 -11.14 -13.06 -5.82
C ARG A 60 -10.22 -14.08 -6.49
N GLU A 61 -10.46 -14.39 -7.76
CA GLU A 61 -9.64 -15.30 -8.55
C GLU A 61 -8.20 -14.79 -8.69
N ALA A 62 -8.02 -13.49 -8.97
CA ALA A 62 -6.70 -12.85 -9.01
C ALA A 62 -5.95 -13.03 -7.69
N ARG A 63 -6.62 -12.78 -6.56
CA ARG A 63 -6.01 -12.95 -5.23
C ARG A 63 -5.68 -14.41 -4.92
N HIS A 64 -6.53 -15.33 -5.34
CA HIS A 64 -6.29 -16.77 -5.16
C HIS A 64 -5.03 -17.21 -5.93
N GLN A 65 -4.92 -16.79 -7.20
CA GLN A 65 -3.76 -17.06 -8.04
C GLN A 65 -2.48 -16.42 -7.51
N ALA A 66 -2.57 -15.19 -6.95
CA ALA A 66 -1.44 -14.48 -6.37
C ALA A 66 -1.14 -14.87 -4.90
N ARG A 67 -1.78 -15.93 -4.36
CA ARG A 67 -1.66 -16.31 -2.95
C ARG A 67 -0.20 -16.50 -2.51
N GLN A 68 0.61 -17.20 -3.31
CA GLN A 68 2.01 -17.42 -2.99
C GLN A 68 2.79 -16.10 -2.93
N THR A 69 2.63 -15.25 -3.93
CA THR A 69 3.23 -13.91 -3.96
C THR A 69 2.87 -13.09 -2.72
N ILE A 70 1.62 -13.17 -2.25
CA ILE A 70 1.17 -12.50 -1.03
C ILE A 70 1.90 -13.05 0.19
N LEU A 71 2.05 -14.36 0.30
CA LEU A 71 2.75 -15.02 1.42
C LEU A 71 4.24 -14.66 1.41
N ASP A 72 4.88 -14.65 0.25
CA ASP A 72 6.29 -14.27 0.10
C ASP A 72 6.52 -12.81 0.53
N GLY A 73 5.64 -11.89 0.13
CA GLY A 73 5.70 -10.51 0.56
C GLY A 73 5.50 -10.33 2.08
N GLN A 74 4.60 -11.10 2.69
CA GLN A 74 4.40 -11.10 4.14
C GLN A 74 5.63 -11.66 4.87
N GLN A 75 6.24 -12.74 4.35
CA GLN A 75 7.46 -13.29 4.93
C GLN A 75 8.61 -12.28 4.85
N ALA A 76 8.83 -11.67 3.70
CA ALA A 76 9.85 -10.65 3.52
C ALA A 76 9.71 -9.48 4.51
N ARG A 77 8.47 -9.05 4.82
CA ARG A 77 8.23 -8.01 5.86
C ARG A 77 8.51 -8.51 7.27
N ARG A 78 8.21 -9.78 7.58
CA ARG A 78 8.57 -10.39 8.86
C ARG A 78 10.08 -10.45 9.03
N ASP A 79 10.81 -10.84 7.98
CA ASP A 79 12.27 -10.88 7.96
C ASP A 79 12.86 -9.49 8.21
N ALA A 80 12.37 -8.47 7.51
CA ALA A 80 12.78 -7.08 7.71
C ALA A 80 12.53 -6.60 9.16
N ALA A 81 11.37 -6.93 9.73
CA ALA A 81 11.05 -6.59 11.11
C ALA A 81 11.94 -7.33 12.12
N ALA A 82 12.34 -8.57 11.83
CA ALA A 82 13.27 -9.32 12.67
C ALA A 82 14.67 -8.71 12.64
N LEU A 83 15.17 -8.31 11.46
CA LEU A 83 16.46 -7.65 11.29
C LEU A 83 16.54 -6.32 12.05
N LEU A 84 15.44 -5.52 12.04
CA LEU A 84 15.37 -4.27 12.79
C LEU A 84 15.42 -4.44 14.33
N ARG A 85 15.10 -5.64 14.84
CA ARG A 85 15.15 -5.93 16.29
C ARG A 85 16.53 -6.46 16.74
N GLN A 86 17.45 -6.69 15.83
CA GLN A 86 18.78 -7.16 16.18
C GLN A 86 19.61 -6.07 16.88
N PRO A 87 20.47 -6.40 17.83
CA PRO A 87 21.33 -5.43 18.50
C PRO A 87 22.27 -4.69 17.55
N THR A 88 22.72 -5.37 16.50
CA THR A 88 23.53 -4.80 15.42
C THR A 88 22.74 -4.89 14.12
N LEU A 89 22.53 -3.75 13.47
CA LEU A 89 21.78 -3.68 12.23
C LEU A 89 22.58 -4.21 11.05
N ASP A 90 22.09 -5.26 10.41
CA ASP A 90 22.56 -5.70 9.08
C ASP A 90 21.78 -4.94 8.00
N ALA A 91 22.33 -3.78 7.59
CA ALA A 91 21.69 -2.93 6.61
C ALA A 91 21.55 -3.57 5.22
N PRO A 92 22.53 -4.30 4.66
CA PRO A 92 22.39 -5.05 3.43
C PRO A 92 21.25 -6.09 3.47
N ALA A 93 21.19 -6.90 4.53
CA ALA A 93 20.13 -7.90 4.69
C ALA A 93 18.75 -7.25 4.82
N LEU A 94 18.64 -6.16 5.56
CA LEU A 94 17.39 -5.37 5.68
C LEU A 94 16.94 -4.85 4.33
N LEU A 95 17.85 -4.25 3.54
CA LEU A 95 17.54 -3.74 2.22
C LEU A 95 17.05 -4.86 1.29
N ALA A 96 17.70 -6.02 1.31
CA ALA A 96 17.28 -7.18 0.52
C ALA A 96 15.91 -7.70 0.93
N ALA A 97 15.55 -7.71 2.22
CA ALA A 97 14.23 -8.11 2.70
C ALA A 97 13.14 -7.12 2.23
N LEU A 98 13.40 -5.82 2.33
CA LEU A 98 12.47 -4.78 1.85
C LEU A 98 12.30 -4.83 0.33
N GLU A 99 13.35 -5.14 -0.42
CA GLU A 99 13.27 -5.31 -1.87
C GLU A 99 12.39 -6.51 -2.25
N ARG A 100 12.54 -7.67 -1.59
CA ARG A 100 11.64 -8.82 -1.81
C ARG A 100 10.18 -8.45 -1.54
N ALA A 101 9.91 -7.71 -0.46
CA ALA A 101 8.55 -7.24 -0.16
C ALA A 101 8.01 -6.33 -1.27
N ARG A 102 8.82 -5.42 -1.79
CA ARG A 102 8.46 -4.51 -2.87
C ARG A 102 8.16 -5.26 -4.18
N ILE A 103 8.97 -6.24 -4.52
CA ILE A 103 8.77 -7.08 -5.72
C ILE A 103 7.43 -7.82 -5.61
N ALA A 104 7.14 -8.45 -4.46
CA ALA A 104 5.88 -9.14 -4.23
C ALA A 104 4.66 -8.21 -4.34
N ASP A 105 4.75 -7.00 -3.79
CA ASP A 105 3.68 -5.99 -3.91
C ASP A 105 3.45 -5.54 -5.36
N SER A 106 4.52 -5.34 -6.11
CA SER A 106 4.44 -4.98 -7.53
C SER A 106 3.81 -6.08 -8.36
N ALA A 107 4.21 -7.33 -8.13
CA ALA A 107 3.64 -8.49 -8.84
C ALA A 107 2.15 -8.68 -8.52
N MET A 108 1.75 -8.52 -7.25
CA MET A 108 0.35 -8.58 -6.86
C MET A 108 -0.47 -7.48 -7.51
N ARG A 109 0.06 -6.27 -7.60
CA ARG A 109 -0.59 -5.14 -8.25
C ARG A 109 -0.78 -5.40 -9.75
N ALA A 110 0.28 -5.83 -10.43
CA ALA A 110 0.22 -6.15 -11.86
C ALA A 110 -0.83 -7.23 -12.16
N ALA A 111 -0.90 -8.27 -11.33
CA ALA A 111 -1.92 -9.31 -11.47
C ALA A 111 -3.36 -8.78 -11.33
N LEU A 112 -3.60 -7.86 -10.39
CA LEU A 112 -4.91 -7.21 -10.23
C LEU A 112 -5.24 -6.29 -11.41
N GLU A 113 -4.29 -5.49 -11.86
CA GLU A 113 -4.45 -4.58 -12.99
C GLU A 113 -4.79 -5.36 -14.28
N GLN A 114 -4.07 -6.44 -14.53
CA GLN A 114 -4.37 -7.31 -15.67
C GLN A 114 -5.80 -7.85 -15.64
N ARG A 115 -6.28 -8.32 -14.48
CA ARG A 115 -7.66 -8.82 -14.34
C ARG A 115 -8.70 -7.73 -14.51
N ILE A 116 -8.41 -6.50 -14.09
CA ILE A 116 -9.30 -5.35 -14.34
C ILE A 116 -9.37 -5.05 -15.84
N VAL A 117 -8.26 -5.12 -16.56
CA VAL A 117 -8.24 -4.94 -18.02
C VAL A 117 -9.03 -6.03 -18.72
N GLU A 118 -8.83 -7.29 -18.34
CA GLU A 118 -9.59 -8.44 -18.89
C GLU A 118 -11.10 -8.28 -18.66
N PHE A 119 -11.51 -7.87 -17.45
CA PHE A 119 -12.91 -7.58 -17.15
C PHE A 119 -13.45 -6.44 -18.01
N ALA A 120 -12.73 -5.31 -18.09
CA ALA A 120 -13.12 -4.17 -18.89
C ALA A 120 -13.23 -4.48 -20.39
N ALA A 121 -12.39 -5.38 -20.91
CA ALA A 121 -12.43 -5.79 -22.31
C ALA A 121 -13.73 -6.52 -22.68
N THR A 122 -14.35 -7.21 -21.71
CA THR A 122 -15.63 -7.93 -21.91
C THR A 122 -16.86 -7.13 -21.47
N SER A 123 -16.65 -5.98 -20.82
CA SER A 123 -17.71 -5.12 -20.30
C SER A 123 -18.35 -4.24 -21.38
N SER A 124 -19.60 -3.84 -21.18
CA SER A 124 -20.29 -2.87 -22.05
C SER A 124 -19.60 -1.49 -22.01
N PRO A 125 -19.78 -0.65 -23.05
CA PRO A 125 -19.30 0.74 -23.00
C PRO A 125 -19.82 1.54 -21.79
N ALA A 126 -21.05 1.29 -21.35
CA ALA A 126 -21.65 1.94 -20.20
C ALA A 126 -20.95 1.53 -18.90
N ASP A 127 -20.67 0.24 -18.70
CA ASP A 127 -19.96 -0.26 -17.51
C ASP A 127 -18.51 0.25 -17.46
N ARG A 128 -17.85 0.31 -18.63
CA ARG A 128 -16.50 0.91 -18.71
C ARG A 128 -16.49 2.40 -18.33
N ALA A 129 -17.54 3.15 -18.69
CA ALA A 129 -17.68 4.56 -18.29
C ALA A 129 -17.82 4.68 -16.77
N ILE A 130 -18.59 3.79 -16.12
CA ILE A 130 -18.72 3.74 -14.65
C ILE A 130 -17.37 3.44 -13.99
N LEU A 131 -16.60 2.48 -14.52
CA LEU A 131 -15.26 2.16 -14.01
C LEU A 131 -14.29 3.33 -14.17
N ALA A 132 -14.32 4.03 -15.31
CA ALA A 132 -13.49 5.19 -15.58
C ALA A 132 -13.78 6.35 -14.61
N GLU A 133 -15.06 6.63 -14.34
CA GLU A 133 -15.51 7.64 -13.39
C GLU A 133 -15.05 7.30 -11.95
N GLY A 134 -15.17 6.04 -11.55
CA GLY A 134 -14.69 5.58 -10.25
C GLY A 134 -13.17 5.70 -10.11
N LEU A 135 -12.40 5.38 -11.16
CA LEU A 135 -10.95 5.53 -11.18
C LEU A 135 -10.54 7.01 -11.10
N SER A 136 -11.21 7.89 -11.82
CA SER A 136 -10.98 9.34 -11.80
C SER A 136 -11.21 9.94 -10.41
N ARG A 137 -12.29 9.55 -9.73
CA ARG A 137 -12.56 9.95 -8.34
C ARG A 137 -11.49 9.49 -7.37
N TYR A 138 -10.95 8.29 -7.59
CA TYR A 138 -9.86 7.79 -6.77
C TYR A 138 -8.58 8.62 -6.88
N ILE A 139 -8.22 9.04 -8.10
CA ILE A 139 -7.03 9.87 -8.34
C ILE A 139 -7.16 11.25 -7.67
N HIS A 140 -8.37 11.79 -7.58
CA HIS A 140 -8.64 13.13 -7.03
C HIS A 140 -9.14 13.10 -5.56
N ALA A 141 -9.30 11.92 -4.96
CA ALA A 141 -9.77 11.82 -3.58
C ALA A 141 -8.75 12.44 -2.60
N PRO A 142 -9.20 13.33 -1.70
CA PRO A 142 -8.35 13.81 -0.63
C PRO A 142 -7.94 12.66 0.30
N PRO A 143 -6.75 12.73 0.93
CA PRO A 143 -6.32 11.70 1.87
C PRO A 143 -7.36 11.56 3.01
N PRO A 144 -7.61 10.33 3.49
CA PRO A 144 -8.56 10.11 4.57
C PRO A 144 -8.17 10.93 5.81
N PRO A 145 -9.15 11.49 6.56
CA PRO A 145 -8.86 12.24 7.76
C PRO A 145 -8.07 11.38 8.74
N LYS A 146 -6.98 11.93 9.27
CA LYS A 146 -6.20 11.26 10.32
C LYS A 146 -7.16 10.97 11.48
N LYS A 147 -7.32 9.69 11.83
CA LYS A 147 -8.01 9.32 13.07
C LYS A 147 -7.23 9.99 14.21
N THR A 148 -7.76 11.04 14.77
CA THR A 148 -7.29 11.60 16.03
C THR A 148 -7.45 10.51 17.07
N ALA A 149 -6.35 9.97 17.57
CA ALA A 149 -6.36 9.09 18.73
C ALA A 149 -6.91 9.89 19.91
N GLN A 150 -8.09 9.51 20.39
CA GLN A 150 -8.61 9.86 21.71
C GLN A 150 -8.01 8.91 22.73
#